data_c1afecf8579fff2f2a3d87c705cfba97
#
_entry.id   c1afecf8579fff2f2a3d87c705cfba97
#
_cell.length_a   1.000
_cell.length_b   1.000
_cell.length_c   1.000
_cell.angle_alpha   90.00
_cell.angle_beta   90.00
_cell.angle_gamma   90.00
#
_symmetry.space_group_name_H-M   'P 1'
#
loop_
_entity.id
_entity.type
_entity.pdbx_description
1 polymer ?
#
loop_
_entity_poly.entity_id
_entity_poly.type
_entity_poly.pdbx_seq_one_letter_code
_entity_poly.pdbx_strand_id
1 'polypeptide(L)'
;QLLQAEDTKAALAPFDTLLFKHLAYTFNRTARSFSYGIFGGPSDASAQTDAFSRPFYKTINRFSANFALTADLCLGLLAGDIKRKEMLSGRLADIHAHLFIATAILKFYEKGQRSEVEQQHAQLALEKAFVQIQDAFDGLFANFPMRAAACVVKFICFPFGRVAQQPSDQLKTQLGRVIMENNPFREQLKQHVFYNTDPNDVFGRMENAFQAALKIDPLWTKFKKAESKGQFEGLDFESHIQHALETGFINPEEADQLIHYNAQRFDSMLTDI
;
A
#
# COMPACT_ATOMS: atom_id res chain seq x y z
N GLN A 1 37.10 -14.62 -11.51
CA GLN A 1 38.13 -15.57 -11.10
C GLN A 1 38.49 -16.53 -12.24
N LEU A 2 37.54 -17.26 -12.87
CA LEU A 2 37.85 -18.19 -13.98
C LEU A 2 38.42 -17.50 -15.23
N LEU A 3 38.00 -16.27 -15.53
CA LEU A 3 38.49 -15.45 -16.63
C LEU A 3 39.89 -14.84 -16.36
N GLN A 4 40.39 -14.95 -15.15
CA GLN A 4 41.71 -14.47 -14.71
C GLN A 4 42.67 -15.63 -14.36
N ALA A 5 42.29 -16.86 -14.67
CA ALA A 5 43.12 -18.04 -14.40
C ALA A 5 44.35 -18.07 -15.34
N GLU A 6 45.50 -18.36 -14.77
CA GLU A 6 46.78 -18.49 -15.54
C GLU A 6 46.72 -19.67 -16.50
N ASP A 7 46.03 -20.77 -16.19
CA ASP A 7 45.79 -21.89 -17.07
C ASP A 7 44.42 -21.81 -17.73
N THR A 8 44.37 -21.24 -18.91
CA THR A 8 43.15 -21.03 -19.71
C THR A 8 42.45 -22.36 -20.07
N LYS A 9 43.21 -23.46 -20.29
CA LYS A 9 42.62 -24.75 -20.65
C LYS A 9 41.94 -25.42 -19.46
N ALA A 10 42.51 -25.31 -18.27
CA ALA A 10 41.91 -25.84 -17.05
C ALA A 10 40.67 -25.04 -16.62
N ALA A 11 40.58 -23.76 -16.98
CA ALA A 11 39.44 -22.91 -16.66
C ALA A 11 38.26 -23.07 -17.63
N LEU A 12 38.44 -23.58 -18.83
CA LEU A 12 37.40 -23.70 -19.86
C LEU A 12 36.24 -24.61 -19.43
N ALA A 13 36.52 -25.83 -18.98
CA ALA A 13 35.44 -26.77 -18.59
C ALA A 13 34.57 -26.31 -17.43
N PRO A 14 35.13 -25.73 -16.34
CA PRO A 14 34.31 -25.08 -15.29
C PRO A 14 33.54 -23.86 -15.83
N PHE A 15 34.14 -23.06 -16.72
CA PHE A 15 33.49 -21.92 -17.34
C PHE A 15 32.26 -22.34 -18.18
N ASP A 16 32.43 -23.34 -19.07
CA ASP A 16 31.32 -23.87 -19.88
C ASP A 16 30.18 -24.39 -19.00
N THR A 17 30.50 -25.11 -17.93
CA THR A 17 29.53 -25.61 -17.00
C THR A 17 28.73 -24.47 -16.34
N LEU A 18 29.39 -23.40 -15.92
CA LEU A 18 28.73 -22.23 -15.33
C LEU A 18 27.93 -21.46 -16.36
N LEU A 19 28.42 -21.32 -17.59
CA LEU A 19 27.73 -20.66 -18.69
C LEU A 19 26.42 -21.39 -19.04
N PHE A 20 26.47 -22.70 -19.23
CA PHE A 20 25.28 -23.51 -19.52
C PHE A 20 24.27 -23.50 -18.38
N LYS A 21 24.72 -23.53 -17.12
CA LYS A 21 23.83 -23.35 -15.96
C LYS A 21 23.18 -21.99 -16.01
N HIS A 22 23.91 -20.92 -16.28
CA HIS A 22 23.34 -19.57 -16.37
C HIS A 22 22.30 -19.46 -17.49
N LEU A 23 22.59 -19.99 -18.66
CA LEU A 23 21.67 -20.04 -19.80
C LEU A 23 20.39 -20.82 -19.45
N ALA A 24 20.51 -21.97 -18.78
CA ALA A 24 19.38 -22.77 -18.33
C ALA A 24 18.51 -22.01 -17.30
N TYR A 25 19.13 -21.29 -16.36
CA TYR A 25 18.42 -20.43 -15.41
C TYR A 25 17.66 -19.29 -16.10
N THR A 26 18.30 -18.60 -17.03
CA THR A 26 17.69 -17.50 -17.78
C THR A 26 16.52 -18.00 -18.62
N PHE A 27 16.67 -19.14 -19.29
CA PHE A 27 15.59 -19.77 -20.03
C PHE A 27 14.40 -20.14 -19.13
N ASN A 28 14.66 -20.78 -17.99
CA ASN A 28 13.62 -21.14 -17.02
C ASN A 28 12.87 -19.91 -16.49
N ARG A 29 13.59 -18.82 -16.16
CA ARG A 29 13.00 -17.56 -15.70
C ARG A 29 12.12 -16.92 -16.78
N THR A 30 12.61 -16.93 -18.02
CA THR A 30 11.87 -16.44 -19.19
C THR A 30 10.57 -17.23 -19.40
N ALA A 31 10.67 -18.56 -19.44
CA ALA A 31 9.52 -19.44 -19.61
C ALA A 31 8.50 -19.28 -18.49
N ARG A 32 8.97 -19.19 -17.23
CA ARG A 32 8.12 -18.97 -16.06
C ARG A 32 7.45 -17.60 -16.08
N SER A 33 8.19 -16.53 -16.37
CA SER A 33 7.64 -15.17 -16.46
C SER A 33 6.57 -15.09 -17.55
N PHE A 34 6.84 -15.65 -18.73
CA PHE A 34 5.88 -15.68 -19.83
C PHE A 34 4.64 -16.52 -19.52
N SER A 35 4.83 -17.72 -18.97
CA SER A 35 3.73 -18.60 -18.55
C SER A 35 2.84 -17.90 -17.50
N TYR A 36 3.46 -17.26 -16.49
CA TYR A 36 2.69 -16.51 -15.50
C TYR A 36 2.06 -15.23 -16.08
N GLY A 37 2.63 -14.69 -17.16
CA GLY A 37 2.06 -13.60 -17.92
C GLY A 37 0.72 -13.98 -18.57
N ILE A 38 0.58 -15.23 -19.02
CA ILE A 38 -0.61 -15.74 -19.72
C ILE A 38 -1.61 -16.37 -18.75
N PHE A 39 -1.16 -17.24 -17.84
CA PHE A 39 -2.04 -18.09 -17.02
C PHE A 39 -2.16 -17.59 -15.56
N GLY A 40 -1.39 -16.58 -15.18
CA GLY A 40 -1.19 -16.18 -13.79
C GLY A 40 -0.17 -17.06 -13.06
N GLY A 41 0.34 -16.57 -11.93
CA GLY A 41 1.24 -17.34 -11.07
C GLY A 41 0.52 -18.45 -10.31
N PRO A 42 1.25 -19.34 -9.60
CA PRO A 42 0.65 -20.28 -8.69
C PRO A 42 -0.09 -19.57 -7.55
N SER A 43 -1.17 -20.17 -7.07
CA SER A 43 -2.04 -19.58 -6.05
C SER A 43 -1.81 -20.10 -4.64
N ASP A 44 -1.10 -21.23 -4.52
CA ASP A 44 -0.93 -21.93 -3.24
C ASP A 44 0.44 -21.56 -2.67
N ALA A 45 0.48 -20.53 -1.83
CA ALA A 45 1.70 -20.06 -1.18
C ALA A 45 1.83 -20.55 0.27
N SER A 46 0.73 -20.95 0.92
CA SER A 46 0.72 -21.50 2.27
C SER A 46 -0.51 -22.36 2.52
N ALA A 47 -0.45 -23.20 3.57
CA ALA A 47 -1.59 -23.97 4.03
C ALA A 47 -2.76 -23.09 4.55
N GLN A 48 -2.52 -21.79 4.74
CA GLN A 48 -3.49 -20.82 5.25
C GLN A 48 -4.18 -20.01 4.14
N THR A 49 -3.80 -20.25 2.88
CA THR A 49 -4.36 -19.54 1.71
C THR A 49 -5.85 -19.85 1.56
N ASP A 50 -6.66 -18.81 1.56
CA ASP A 50 -8.12 -18.88 1.40
C ASP A 50 -8.59 -18.32 0.04
N ALA A 51 -9.91 -18.24 -0.15
CA ALA A 51 -10.49 -17.73 -1.39
C ALA A 51 -10.14 -16.25 -1.64
N PHE A 52 -10.01 -15.45 -0.59
CA PHE A 52 -9.64 -14.04 -0.68
C PHE A 52 -8.15 -13.87 -1.04
N SER A 53 -7.25 -14.55 -0.34
CA SER A 53 -5.79 -14.37 -0.52
C SER A 53 -5.24 -15.00 -1.80
N ARG A 54 -5.91 -16.02 -2.34
CA ARG A 54 -5.47 -16.78 -3.52
C ARG A 54 -5.17 -15.93 -4.77
N PRO A 55 -6.04 -15.02 -5.24
CA PRO A 55 -5.76 -14.19 -6.40
C PRO A 55 -4.57 -13.24 -6.19
N PHE A 56 -4.36 -12.76 -4.97
CA PHE A 56 -3.24 -11.90 -4.63
C PHE A 56 -1.90 -12.67 -4.67
N TYR A 57 -1.87 -13.92 -4.19
CA TYR A 57 -0.69 -14.78 -4.35
C TYR A 57 -0.35 -15.03 -5.82
N LYS A 58 -1.33 -15.25 -6.68
CA LYS A 58 -1.10 -15.36 -8.13
C LYS A 58 -0.39 -14.13 -8.69
N THR A 59 -0.83 -12.95 -8.27
CA THR A 59 -0.26 -11.68 -8.70
C THR A 59 1.14 -11.45 -8.14
N ILE A 60 1.38 -11.75 -6.85
CA ILE A 60 2.71 -11.67 -6.22
C ILE A 60 3.70 -12.60 -6.93
N ASN A 61 3.30 -13.86 -7.16
CA ASN A 61 4.15 -14.85 -7.84
C ASN A 61 4.47 -14.45 -9.28
N ARG A 62 3.52 -13.86 -10.00
CA ARG A 62 3.74 -13.29 -11.32
C ARG A 62 4.75 -12.15 -11.29
N PHE A 63 4.56 -11.15 -10.43
CA PHE A 63 5.50 -10.04 -10.30
C PHE A 63 6.88 -10.49 -9.82
N SER A 64 6.96 -11.48 -8.93
CA SER A 64 8.23 -12.07 -8.49
C SER A 64 9.00 -12.75 -9.64
N ALA A 65 8.29 -13.49 -10.50
CA ALA A 65 8.90 -14.10 -11.68
C ALA A 65 9.39 -13.03 -12.66
N ASN A 66 8.59 -11.98 -12.89
CA ASN A 66 8.95 -10.85 -13.73
C ASN A 66 10.16 -10.08 -13.16
N PHE A 67 10.20 -9.88 -11.84
CA PHE A 67 11.34 -9.26 -11.17
C PHE A 67 12.62 -10.06 -11.37
N ALA A 68 12.58 -11.38 -11.17
CA ALA A 68 13.75 -12.24 -11.36
C ALA A 68 14.31 -12.16 -12.80
N LEU A 69 13.45 -12.18 -13.82
CA LEU A 69 13.86 -12.04 -15.22
C LEU A 69 14.41 -10.63 -15.50
N THR A 70 13.76 -9.59 -15.00
CA THR A 70 14.18 -8.19 -15.22
C THR A 70 15.50 -7.87 -14.52
N ALA A 71 15.71 -8.41 -13.31
CA ALA A 71 16.99 -8.28 -12.60
C ALA A 71 18.13 -8.95 -13.37
N ASP A 72 17.89 -10.14 -13.93
CA ASP A 72 18.89 -10.81 -14.80
C ASP A 72 19.21 -9.98 -16.05
N LEU A 73 18.20 -9.40 -16.69
CA LEU A 73 18.40 -8.48 -17.81
C LEU A 73 19.32 -7.31 -17.40
N CYS A 74 19.02 -6.67 -16.28
CA CYS A 74 19.80 -5.55 -15.78
C CYS A 74 21.24 -5.95 -15.46
N LEU A 75 21.44 -7.06 -14.77
CA LEU A 75 22.77 -7.55 -14.40
C LEU A 75 23.55 -8.03 -15.60
N GLY A 76 22.91 -8.77 -16.51
CA GLY A 76 23.57 -9.34 -17.69
C GLY A 76 23.98 -8.29 -18.73
N LEU A 77 23.14 -7.28 -18.94
CA LEU A 77 23.38 -6.26 -19.99
C LEU A 77 24.10 -5.01 -19.47
N LEU A 78 23.95 -4.65 -18.21
CA LEU A 78 24.59 -3.46 -17.64
C LEU A 78 25.82 -3.80 -16.79
N ALA A 79 25.94 -5.05 -16.34
CA ALA A 79 27.07 -5.51 -15.52
C ALA A 79 27.39 -4.51 -14.37
N GLY A 80 28.61 -4.01 -14.30
CA GLY A 80 29.07 -3.04 -13.30
C GLY A 80 28.39 -1.65 -13.43
N ASP A 81 27.85 -1.31 -14.60
CA ASP A 81 27.21 0.00 -14.83
C ASP A 81 25.90 0.17 -14.07
N ILE A 82 25.26 -0.92 -13.66
CA ILE A 82 24.05 -0.86 -12.84
C ILE A 82 24.26 -0.05 -11.54
N LYS A 83 25.49 -0.07 -10.97
CA LYS A 83 25.86 0.70 -9.78
C LYS A 83 25.86 2.20 -10.01
N ARG A 84 26.10 2.63 -11.25
CA ARG A 84 26.12 4.05 -11.64
C ARG A 84 24.76 4.54 -12.17
N LYS A 85 23.85 3.60 -12.47
CA LYS A 85 22.50 3.89 -12.96
C LYS A 85 21.50 3.82 -11.80
N GLU A 86 21.67 4.70 -10.82
CA GLU A 86 20.93 4.69 -9.55
C GLU A 86 19.41 4.70 -9.73
N MET A 87 18.90 5.42 -10.73
CA MET A 87 17.46 5.42 -11.01
C MET A 87 16.92 4.06 -11.49
N LEU A 88 17.73 3.26 -12.19
CA LEU A 88 17.35 1.90 -12.59
C LEU A 88 17.46 0.93 -11.43
N SER A 89 18.54 0.99 -10.65
CA SER A 89 18.69 0.18 -9.44
C SER A 89 17.66 0.53 -8.39
N GLY A 90 17.30 1.81 -8.24
CA GLY A 90 16.21 2.28 -7.37
C GLY A 90 14.86 1.65 -7.74
N ARG A 91 14.48 1.65 -9.04
CA ARG A 91 13.26 0.98 -9.49
C ARG A 91 13.25 -0.52 -9.23
N LEU A 92 14.41 -1.20 -9.37
CA LEU A 92 14.51 -2.61 -8.97
C LEU A 92 14.30 -2.79 -7.47
N ALA A 93 14.87 -1.90 -6.65
CA ALA A 93 14.68 -1.90 -5.22
C ALA A 93 13.20 -1.65 -4.84
N ASP A 94 12.52 -0.71 -5.52
CA ASP A 94 11.10 -0.43 -5.32
C ASP A 94 10.22 -1.64 -5.63
N ILE A 95 10.48 -2.34 -6.75
CA ILE A 95 9.77 -3.58 -7.08
C ILE A 95 9.95 -4.61 -5.97
N HIS A 96 11.17 -4.83 -5.51
CA HIS A 96 11.47 -5.81 -4.46
C HIS A 96 10.82 -5.42 -3.12
N ALA A 97 10.93 -4.16 -2.72
CA ALA A 97 10.34 -3.65 -1.48
C ALA A 97 8.82 -3.82 -1.47
N HIS A 98 8.13 -3.45 -2.57
CA HIS A 98 6.67 -3.60 -2.64
C HIS A 98 6.21 -5.05 -2.78
N LEU A 99 7.01 -5.94 -3.36
CA LEU A 99 6.77 -7.40 -3.32
C LEU A 99 6.84 -7.93 -1.88
N PHE A 100 7.84 -7.48 -1.11
CA PHE A 100 7.95 -7.82 0.30
C PHE A 100 6.74 -7.28 1.10
N ILE A 101 6.38 -6.01 0.91
CA ILE A 101 5.22 -5.38 1.55
C ILE A 101 3.94 -6.15 1.22
N ALA A 102 3.69 -6.47 -0.05
CA ALA A 102 2.51 -7.23 -0.45
C ALA A 102 2.45 -8.61 0.22
N THR A 103 3.59 -9.29 0.30
CA THR A 103 3.69 -10.59 1.00
C THR A 103 3.43 -10.43 2.50
N ALA A 104 3.97 -9.38 3.13
CA ALA A 104 3.76 -9.10 4.55
C ALA A 104 2.29 -8.78 4.87
N ILE A 105 1.61 -8.00 3.99
CA ILE A 105 0.16 -7.72 4.13
C ILE A 105 -0.65 -9.01 4.13
N LEU A 106 -0.40 -9.93 3.17
CA LEU A 106 -1.08 -11.21 3.15
C LEU A 106 -0.80 -12.07 4.38
N LYS A 107 0.44 -12.08 4.86
CA LYS A 107 0.79 -12.81 6.09
C LYS A 107 0.16 -12.21 7.33
N PHE A 108 0.04 -10.90 7.41
CA PHE A 108 -0.67 -10.23 8.48
C PHE A 108 -2.17 -10.59 8.48
N TYR A 109 -2.82 -10.51 7.32
CA TYR A 109 -4.20 -10.93 7.13
C TYR A 109 -4.42 -12.42 7.50
N GLU A 110 -3.55 -13.33 7.02
CA GLU A 110 -3.66 -14.76 7.29
C GLU A 110 -3.54 -15.11 8.77
N LYS A 111 -2.83 -14.30 9.55
CA LYS A 111 -2.67 -14.44 11.00
C LYS A 111 -3.78 -13.76 11.80
N GLY A 112 -4.54 -12.87 11.19
CA GLY A 112 -5.64 -12.12 11.81
C GLY A 112 -6.92 -12.94 11.89
N GLN A 113 -8.02 -12.25 12.19
CA GLN A 113 -9.35 -12.86 12.29
C GLN A 113 -10.04 -13.08 10.94
N ARG A 114 -9.44 -12.54 9.86
CA ARG A 114 -9.96 -12.61 8.48
C ARG A 114 -11.35 -12.01 8.33
N SER A 115 -11.66 -11.01 9.15
CA SER A 115 -12.91 -10.28 9.09
C SER A 115 -13.06 -9.54 7.76
N GLU A 116 -14.28 -9.12 7.42
CA GLU A 116 -14.55 -8.31 6.23
C GLU A 116 -13.74 -7.01 6.24
N VAL A 117 -13.62 -6.37 7.40
CA VAL A 117 -12.81 -5.16 7.60
C VAL A 117 -11.34 -5.41 7.29
N GLU A 118 -10.77 -6.51 7.79
CA GLU A 118 -9.38 -6.90 7.47
C GLU A 118 -9.20 -7.21 5.99
N GLN A 119 -10.17 -7.87 5.34
CA GLN A 119 -10.14 -8.14 3.90
C GLN A 119 -10.09 -6.85 3.09
N GLN A 120 -10.97 -5.90 3.39
CA GLN A 120 -11.05 -4.62 2.67
C GLN A 120 -9.75 -3.80 2.85
N HIS A 121 -9.18 -3.76 4.05
CA HIS A 121 -7.90 -3.09 4.29
C HIS A 121 -6.74 -3.78 3.57
N ALA A 122 -6.67 -5.12 3.65
CA ALA A 122 -5.67 -5.89 2.95
C ALA A 122 -5.78 -5.70 1.43
N GLN A 123 -7.02 -5.72 0.88
CA GLN A 123 -7.27 -5.46 -0.53
C GLN A 123 -6.73 -4.09 -0.96
N LEU A 124 -7.11 -3.02 -0.27
CA LEU A 124 -6.65 -1.67 -0.60
C LEU A 124 -5.12 -1.56 -0.56
N ALA A 125 -4.50 -2.11 0.48
CA ALA A 125 -3.05 -2.07 0.65
C ALA A 125 -2.32 -2.87 -0.43
N LEU A 126 -2.82 -4.06 -0.79
CA LEU A 126 -2.29 -4.92 -1.85
C LEU A 126 -2.42 -4.27 -3.23
N GLU A 127 -3.60 -3.75 -3.57
CA GLU A 127 -3.82 -3.07 -4.85
C GLU A 127 -2.90 -1.86 -5.00
N LYS A 128 -2.69 -1.07 -3.95
CA LYS A 128 -1.71 0.03 -3.94
C LYS A 128 -0.27 -0.47 -4.14
N ALA A 129 0.13 -1.52 -3.42
CA ALA A 129 1.46 -2.10 -3.58
C ALA A 129 1.68 -2.61 -5.01
N PHE A 130 0.69 -3.25 -5.62
CA PHE A 130 0.78 -3.73 -7.01
C PHE A 130 0.89 -2.60 -8.02
N VAL A 131 0.21 -1.48 -7.80
CA VAL A 131 0.37 -0.28 -8.65
C VAL A 131 1.81 0.25 -8.56
N GLN A 132 2.40 0.34 -7.37
CA GLN A 132 3.79 0.77 -7.21
C GLN A 132 4.76 -0.18 -7.90
N ILE A 133 4.56 -1.50 -7.80
CA ILE A 133 5.35 -2.50 -8.51
C ILE A 133 5.24 -2.29 -10.03
N GLN A 134 4.02 -2.12 -10.54
CA GLN A 134 3.78 -1.95 -11.97
C GLN A 134 4.41 -0.65 -12.49
N ASP A 135 4.26 0.46 -11.77
CA ASP A 135 4.83 1.75 -12.14
C ASP A 135 6.37 1.71 -12.14
N ALA A 136 6.98 0.99 -11.19
CA ALA A 136 8.41 0.77 -11.17
C ALA A 136 8.90 -0.07 -12.37
N PHE A 137 8.17 -1.13 -12.76
CA PHE A 137 8.45 -1.88 -14.00
C PHE A 137 8.32 -1.01 -15.25
N ASP A 138 7.22 -0.25 -15.37
CA ASP A 138 6.99 0.62 -16.51
C ASP A 138 8.08 1.68 -16.62
N GLY A 139 8.45 2.31 -15.50
CA GLY A 139 9.54 3.27 -15.42
C GLY A 139 10.91 2.65 -15.76
N LEU A 140 11.17 1.40 -15.35
CA LEU A 140 12.38 0.68 -15.67
C LEU A 140 12.48 0.41 -17.18
N PHE A 141 11.45 -0.20 -17.78
CA PHE A 141 11.44 -0.50 -19.21
C PHE A 141 11.46 0.75 -20.08
N ALA A 142 10.78 1.83 -19.66
CA ALA A 142 10.79 3.11 -20.36
C ALA A 142 12.16 3.77 -20.41
N ASN A 143 13.03 3.52 -19.43
CA ASN A 143 14.34 4.18 -19.30
C ASN A 143 15.52 3.23 -19.45
N PHE A 144 15.29 1.99 -19.85
CA PHE A 144 16.37 1.04 -20.05
C PHE A 144 17.20 1.42 -21.29
N PRO A 145 18.55 1.43 -21.21
CA PRO A 145 19.40 1.92 -22.30
C PRO A 145 19.23 1.16 -23.60
N MET A 146 19.10 -0.18 -23.54
CA MET A 146 18.90 -1.04 -24.70
C MET A 146 17.41 -1.26 -24.96
N ARG A 147 16.81 -0.37 -25.74
CA ARG A 147 15.34 -0.33 -26.01
C ARG A 147 14.78 -1.64 -26.54
N ALA A 148 15.49 -2.30 -27.47
CA ALA A 148 15.04 -3.57 -28.04
C ALA A 148 14.93 -4.66 -26.97
N ALA A 149 15.95 -4.81 -26.12
CA ALA A 149 15.93 -5.77 -25.02
C ALA A 149 14.80 -5.46 -24.02
N ALA A 150 14.61 -4.20 -23.67
CA ALA A 150 13.52 -3.77 -22.79
C ALA A 150 12.14 -4.11 -23.36
N CYS A 151 11.91 -3.87 -24.67
CA CYS A 151 10.65 -4.21 -25.34
C CYS A 151 10.37 -5.72 -25.32
N VAL A 152 11.38 -6.55 -25.60
CA VAL A 152 11.25 -8.01 -25.57
C VAL A 152 10.89 -8.50 -24.17
N VAL A 153 11.63 -8.05 -23.14
CA VAL A 153 11.38 -8.48 -21.77
C VAL A 153 10.05 -7.93 -21.25
N LYS A 154 9.69 -6.69 -21.60
CA LYS A 154 8.37 -6.14 -21.28
C LYS A 154 7.24 -6.99 -21.86
N PHE A 155 7.35 -7.42 -23.11
CA PHE A 155 6.37 -8.31 -23.74
C PHE A 155 6.28 -9.67 -23.02
N ILE A 156 7.41 -10.25 -22.62
CA ILE A 156 7.45 -11.52 -21.88
C ILE A 156 6.77 -11.38 -20.52
N CYS A 157 7.06 -10.30 -19.78
CA CYS A 157 6.48 -10.04 -18.45
C CYS A 157 5.01 -9.66 -18.51
N PHE A 158 4.63 -8.85 -19.49
CA PHE A 158 3.32 -8.21 -19.60
C PHE A 158 2.73 -8.33 -21.00
N PRO A 159 2.46 -9.57 -21.50
CA PRO A 159 1.98 -9.81 -22.86
C PRO A 159 0.64 -9.13 -23.16
N PHE A 160 -0.20 -8.94 -22.14
CA PHE A 160 -1.51 -8.27 -22.24
C PHE A 160 -1.51 -6.87 -21.60
N GLY A 161 -0.34 -6.28 -21.38
CA GLY A 161 -0.19 -4.96 -20.78
C GLY A 161 -0.23 -4.97 -19.26
N ARG A 162 -0.62 -3.85 -18.67
CA ARG A 162 -0.62 -3.64 -17.21
C ARG A 162 -1.56 -4.63 -16.50
N VAL A 163 -1.09 -5.11 -15.35
CA VAL A 163 -1.83 -6.05 -14.48
C VAL A 163 -2.52 -5.31 -13.33
N ALA A 164 -1.81 -4.34 -12.76
CA ALA A 164 -2.30 -3.60 -11.61
C ALA A 164 -3.10 -2.38 -12.05
N GLN A 165 -4.22 -2.15 -11.36
CA GLN A 165 -5.08 -0.99 -11.51
C GLN A 165 -5.22 -0.26 -10.17
N GLN A 166 -5.53 1.03 -10.24
CA GLN A 166 -5.79 1.82 -9.03
C GLN A 166 -7.00 1.25 -8.27
N PRO A 167 -6.93 1.23 -6.93
CA PRO A 167 -8.06 0.84 -6.11
C PRO A 167 -9.29 1.70 -6.42
N SER A 168 -10.48 1.08 -6.39
CA SER A 168 -11.73 1.77 -6.66
C SER A 168 -12.02 2.84 -5.60
N ASP A 169 -12.69 3.93 -6.02
CA ASP A 169 -13.12 4.98 -5.09
C ASP A 169 -14.18 4.48 -4.11
N GLN A 170 -14.97 3.49 -4.51
CA GLN A 170 -15.92 2.83 -3.62
C GLN A 170 -15.21 2.15 -2.44
N LEU A 171 -14.15 1.36 -2.69
CA LEU A 171 -13.35 0.71 -1.65
C LEU A 171 -12.71 1.76 -0.71
N LYS A 172 -12.15 2.83 -1.27
CA LYS A 172 -11.56 3.93 -0.47
C LYS A 172 -12.60 4.60 0.42
N THR A 173 -13.79 4.86 -0.12
CA THR A 173 -14.89 5.49 0.63
C THR A 173 -15.41 4.58 1.74
N GLN A 174 -15.58 3.30 1.47
CA GLN A 174 -15.99 2.31 2.47
C GLN A 174 -14.99 2.25 3.63
N LEU A 175 -13.70 2.13 3.30
CA LEU A 175 -12.63 2.09 4.30
C LEU A 175 -12.51 3.40 5.07
N GLY A 176 -12.71 4.55 4.42
CA GLY A 176 -12.75 5.84 5.09
C GLY A 176 -13.81 5.89 6.20
N ARG A 177 -14.98 5.28 5.98
CA ARG A 177 -16.03 5.17 7.01
C ARG A 177 -15.64 4.22 8.14
N VAL A 178 -15.10 3.04 7.79
CA VAL A 178 -14.68 2.04 8.79
C VAL A 178 -13.57 2.55 9.71
N ILE A 179 -12.62 3.34 9.18
CA ILE A 179 -11.56 3.95 9.99
C ILE A 179 -12.12 4.97 11.00
N MET A 180 -13.26 5.60 10.68
CA MET A 180 -13.95 6.55 11.56
C MET A 180 -14.77 5.87 12.66
N GLU A 181 -14.62 4.58 12.88
CA GLU A 181 -15.33 3.81 13.90
C GLU A 181 -14.35 3.06 14.79
N ASN A 182 -14.74 2.82 16.05
CA ASN A 182 -14.01 1.88 16.90
C ASN A 182 -14.35 0.45 16.47
N ASN A 183 -13.34 -0.30 16.03
CA ASN A 183 -13.52 -1.68 15.63
C ASN A 183 -12.30 -2.54 16.06
N PRO A 184 -12.45 -3.87 16.15
CA PRO A 184 -11.38 -4.76 16.60
C PRO A 184 -10.09 -4.65 15.77
N PHE A 185 -10.21 -4.38 14.48
CA PHE A 185 -9.04 -4.24 13.61
C PHE A 185 -8.25 -2.96 13.92
N ARG A 186 -8.94 -1.84 14.21
CA ARG A 186 -8.28 -0.61 14.69
C ARG A 186 -7.49 -0.86 15.99
N GLU A 187 -8.07 -1.59 16.93
CA GLU A 187 -7.39 -1.95 18.17
C GLU A 187 -6.18 -2.87 17.95
N GLN A 188 -6.26 -3.78 16.99
CA GLN A 188 -5.12 -4.61 16.59
C GLN A 188 -3.99 -3.75 16.00
N LEU A 189 -4.31 -2.79 15.13
CA LEU A 189 -3.31 -1.90 14.53
C LEU A 189 -2.62 -1.01 15.56
N LYS A 190 -3.34 -0.53 16.59
CA LYS A 190 -2.77 0.26 17.68
C LYS A 190 -1.62 -0.44 18.40
N GLN A 191 -1.60 -1.78 18.44
CA GLN A 191 -0.52 -2.56 19.06
C GLN A 191 0.82 -2.45 18.29
N HIS A 192 0.79 -2.01 17.03
CA HIS A 192 1.95 -1.94 16.15
C HIS A 192 2.41 -0.51 15.83
N VAL A 193 1.74 0.49 16.38
CA VAL A 193 2.08 1.91 16.21
C VAL A 193 2.24 2.58 17.56
N PHE A 194 2.92 3.73 17.56
CA PHE A 194 2.93 4.56 18.76
C PHE A 194 1.51 5.04 19.04
N TYR A 195 1.01 4.77 20.25
CA TYR A 195 -0.31 5.14 20.70
C TYR A 195 -0.23 5.76 22.11
N ASN A 196 -0.83 6.92 22.27
CA ASN A 196 -0.86 7.65 23.51
C ASN A 196 -2.23 8.32 23.70
N THR A 197 -2.64 8.47 24.94
CA THR A 197 -3.88 9.19 25.35
C THR A 197 -3.59 10.38 26.27
N ASP A 198 -2.31 10.70 26.52
CA ASP A 198 -1.92 11.86 27.32
C ASP A 198 -2.36 13.16 26.60
N PRO A 199 -3.21 14.00 27.21
CA PRO A 199 -3.67 15.24 26.59
C PRO A 199 -2.55 16.27 26.37
N ASN A 200 -1.40 16.10 26.99
CA ASN A 200 -0.22 16.95 26.75
C ASN A 200 0.62 16.51 25.53
N ASP A 201 0.33 15.34 24.98
CA ASP A 201 0.99 14.81 23.78
C ASP A 201 0.11 15.04 22.53
N VAL A 202 0.74 15.36 21.41
CA VAL A 202 0.03 15.64 20.14
C VAL A 202 -0.86 14.45 19.71
N PHE A 203 -0.32 13.22 19.77
CA PHE A 203 -1.09 12.02 19.40
C PHE A 203 -2.21 11.76 20.42
N GLY A 204 -1.98 12.03 21.71
CA GLY A 204 -2.99 11.92 22.74
C GLY A 204 -4.15 12.91 22.54
N ARG A 205 -3.86 14.15 22.17
CA ARG A 205 -4.88 15.16 21.82
C ARG A 205 -5.72 14.72 20.62
N MET A 206 -5.05 14.21 19.56
CA MET A 206 -5.74 13.70 18.36
C MET A 206 -6.64 12.51 18.69
N GLU A 207 -6.17 11.55 19.47
CA GLU A 207 -6.98 10.38 19.86
C GLU A 207 -8.17 10.78 20.75
N ASN A 208 -7.96 11.68 21.71
CA ASN A 208 -9.01 12.19 22.57
C ASN A 208 -10.09 12.96 21.77
N ALA A 209 -9.68 13.77 20.80
CA ALA A 209 -10.60 14.46 19.88
C ALA A 209 -11.38 13.46 19.01
N PHE A 210 -10.73 12.39 18.52
CA PHE A 210 -11.39 11.33 17.79
C PHE A 210 -12.43 10.60 18.64
N GLN A 211 -12.11 10.23 19.88
CA GLN A 211 -13.06 9.57 20.78
C GLN A 211 -14.22 10.49 21.16
N ALA A 212 -13.97 11.79 21.32
CA ALA A 212 -15.02 12.77 21.53
C ALA A 212 -15.94 12.92 20.29
N ALA A 213 -15.33 12.92 19.07
CA ALA A 213 -16.08 12.95 17.82
C ALA A 213 -17.07 11.79 17.72
N LEU A 214 -16.64 10.56 18.03
CA LEU A 214 -17.50 9.38 17.97
C LEU A 214 -18.70 9.48 18.93
N LYS A 215 -18.51 10.09 20.10
CA LYS A 215 -19.57 10.24 21.10
C LYS A 215 -20.61 11.30 20.70
N ILE A 216 -20.14 12.40 20.10
CA ILE A 216 -21.00 13.55 19.79
C ILE A 216 -21.58 13.51 18.37
N ASP A 217 -21.15 12.58 17.53
CA ASP A 217 -21.48 12.56 16.08
C ASP A 217 -22.98 12.78 15.78
N PRO A 218 -23.95 12.13 16.45
CA PRO A 218 -25.35 12.36 16.15
C PRO A 218 -25.78 13.82 16.38
N LEU A 219 -25.35 14.42 17.50
CA LEU A 219 -25.66 15.81 17.85
C LEU A 219 -24.94 16.78 16.93
N TRP A 220 -23.63 16.56 16.68
CA TRP A 220 -22.82 17.37 15.78
C TRP A 220 -23.38 17.38 14.36
N THR A 221 -23.73 16.22 13.84
CA THR A 221 -24.33 16.07 12.50
C THR A 221 -25.67 16.78 12.40
N LYS A 222 -26.54 16.64 13.43
CA LYS A 222 -27.84 17.35 13.52
C LYS A 222 -27.61 18.87 13.48
N PHE A 223 -26.69 19.38 14.32
CA PHE A 223 -26.39 20.81 14.44
C PHE A 223 -25.80 21.36 13.13
N LYS A 224 -24.77 20.73 12.57
CA LYS A 224 -24.11 21.16 11.32
C LYS A 224 -25.05 21.13 10.11
N LYS A 225 -25.98 20.18 10.09
CA LYS A 225 -27.01 20.12 9.05
C LYS A 225 -28.01 21.28 9.15
N ALA A 226 -28.37 21.71 10.35
CA ALA A 226 -29.21 22.86 10.56
C ALA A 226 -28.49 24.17 10.21
N GLU A 227 -27.23 24.31 10.65
CA GLU A 227 -26.33 25.41 10.31
C GLU A 227 -26.18 25.57 8.80
N SER A 228 -25.90 24.48 8.06
CA SER A 228 -25.74 24.50 6.59
C SER A 228 -27.00 24.91 5.83
N LYS A 229 -28.20 24.83 6.48
CA LYS A 229 -29.48 25.29 5.96
C LYS A 229 -29.79 26.73 6.32
N GLY A 230 -28.89 27.42 7.02
CA GLY A 230 -29.09 28.80 7.47
C GLY A 230 -30.18 28.93 8.54
N GLN A 231 -30.37 27.89 9.40
CA GLN A 231 -31.40 27.91 10.46
C GLN A 231 -30.97 28.74 11.68
N PHE A 232 -29.70 29.11 11.79
CA PHE A 232 -29.19 29.90 12.90
C PHE A 232 -28.76 31.28 12.43
N GLU A 233 -29.00 32.28 13.24
CA GLU A 233 -28.55 33.65 13.04
C GLU A 233 -27.15 33.81 13.62
N GLY A 234 -26.34 34.67 12.97
CA GLY A 234 -24.97 34.95 13.38
C GLY A 234 -23.94 34.56 12.32
N LEU A 235 -22.66 34.87 12.58
CA LEU A 235 -21.57 34.67 11.65
C LEU A 235 -20.55 33.62 12.13
N ASP A 236 -20.60 33.24 13.40
CA ASP A 236 -19.70 32.36 14.04
C ASP A 236 -20.38 31.22 14.80
N PHE A 237 -19.59 30.25 15.22
CA PHE A 237 -20.09 29.07 15.91
C PHE A 237 -20.80 29.41 17.22
N GLU A 238 -20.27 30.38 17.99
CA GLU A 238 -20.85 30.77 19.30
C GLU A 238 -22.22 31.42 19.13
N SER A 239 -22.35 32.33 18.16
CA SER A 239 -23.68 32.94 17.81
C SER A 239 -24.67 31.88 17.37
N HIS A 240 -24.26 30.89 16.60
CA HIS A 240 -25.15 29.78 16.18
C HIS A 240 -25.57 28.90 17.35
N ILE A 241 -24.70 28.65 18.32
CA ILE A 241 -25.04 27.90 19.54
C ILE A 241 -26.05 28.70 20.38
N GLN A 242 -25.82 30.00 20.54
CA GLN A 242 -26.75 30.85 21.30
C GLN A 242 -28.13 30.88 20.67
N HIS A 243 -28.22 31.12 19.36
CA HIS A 243 -29.52 31.10 18.65
C HIS A 243 -30.19 29.73 18.70
N ALA A 244 -29.45 28.64 18.63
CA ALA A 244 -29.97 27.29 18.74
C ALA A 244 -30.55 27.00 20.16
N LEU A 245 -29.93 27.59 21.20
CA LEU A 245 -30.47 27.55 22.57
C LEU A 245 -31.76 28.37 22.72
N GLU A 246 -31.76 29.62 22.23
CA GLU A 246 -32.91 30.53 22.29
C GLU A 246 -34.13 29.97 21.56
N THR A 247 -33.94 29.30 20.46
CA THR A 247 -34.98 28.65 19.66
C THR A 247 -35.40 27.28 20.18
N GLY A 248 -34.72 26.74 21.20
CA GLY A 248 -34.99 25.41 21.74
C GLY A 248 -34.59 24.27 20.82
N PHE A 249 -33.72 24.52 19.84
CA PHE A 249 -33.20 23.48 18.93
C PHE A 249 -32.26 22.50 19.64
N ILE A 250 -31.48 23.01 20.60
CA ILE A 250 -30.61 22.27 21.52
C ILE A 250 -30.89 22.70 22.95
N ASN A 251 -30.61 21.83 23.91
CA ASN A 251 -30.66 22.14 25.33
C ASN A 251 -29.29 22.64 25.86
N PRO A 252 -29.21 23.20 27.09
CA PRO A 252 -27.94 23.71 27.63
C PRO A 252 -26.82 22.65 27.71
N GLU A 253 -27.15 21.41 28.04
CA GLU A 253 -26.16 20.32 28.12
C GLU A 253 -25.60 19.97 26.73
N GLU A 254 -26.46 19.94 25.71
CA GLU A 254 -26.06 19.73 24.31
C GLU A 254 -25.18 20.89 23.81
N ALA A 255 -25.46 22.12 24.21
CA ALA A 255 -24.64 23.28 23.89
C ALA A 255 -23.23 23.17 24.47
N ASP A 256 -23.12 22.82 25.76
CA ASP A 256 -21.83 22.61 26.42
C ASP A 256 -21.00 21.50 25.75
N GLN A 257 -21.66 20.40 25.38
CA GLN A 257 -21.01 19.30 24.63
C GLN A 257 -20.48 19.77 23.28
N LEU A 258 -21.25 20.56 22.53
CA LEU A 258 -20.84 21.09 21.23
C LEU A 258 -19.66 22.07 21.37
N ILE A 259 -19.69 22.96 22.34
CA ILE A 259 -18.63 23.93 22.63
C ILE A 259 -17.35 23.20 23.02
N HIS A 260 -17.45 22.26 23.96
CA HIS A 260 -16.29 21.48 24.42
C HIS A 260 -15.64 20.68 23.30
N TYR A 261 -16.45 19.96 22.50
CA TYR A 261 -15.96 19.22 21.36
C TYR A 261 -15.31 20.13 20.31
N ASN A 262 -15.93 21.28 20.00
CA ASN A 262 -15.36 22.21 19.04
C ASN A 262 -13.99 22.72 19.48
N ALA A 263 -13.81 23.02 20.78
CA ALA A 263 -12.51 23.40 21.36
C ALA A 263 -11.47 22.27 21.22
N GLN A 264 -11.83 21.03 21.59
CA GLN A 264 -10.94 19.87 21.43
C GLN A 264 -10.56 19.61 19.96
N ARG A 265 -11.52 19.77 19.04
CA ARG A 265 -11.26 19.63 17.60
C ARG A 265 -10.28 20.67 17.11
N PHE A 266 -10.41 21.93 17.51
CA PHE A 266 -9.45 22.98 17.17
C PHE A 266 -8.06 22.71 17.75
N ASP A 267 -7.99 22.36 19.02
CA ASP A 267 -6.73 22.04 19.71
C ASP A 267 -5.97 20.87 19.01
N SER A 268 -6.71 19.83 18.57
CA SER A 268 -6.12 18.70 17.88
C SER A 268 -5.56 19.03 16.47
N MET A 269 -6.00 20.14 15.85
CA MET A 269 -5.53 20.61 14.56
C MET A 269 -4.32 21.56 14.66
N LEU A 270 -4.01 22.07 15.85
CA LEU A 270 -2.85 22.90 16.08
C LEU A 270 -1.59 22.04 16.14
N THR A 271 -0.81 22.07 15.08
CA THR A 271 0.42 21.25 14.94
C THR A 271 1.70 22.03 15.26
N ASP A 272 1.59 23.35 15.38
CA ASP A 272 2.73 24.28 15.52
C ASP A 272 2.94 24.68 17.00
N ILE A 273 3.11 23.70 17.88
CA ILE A 273 3.41 23.94 19.29
C ILE A 273 4.74 23.31 19.64
#